data_2288f5c5bb4cb50c1df94a8c741bb98a
#
_entry.id   2288f5c5bb4cb50c1df94a8c741bb98a
#
_cell.length_a   1.000
_cell.length_b   1.000
_cell.length_c   1.000
_cell.angle_alpha   90.00
_cell.angle_beta   90.00
_cell.angle_gamma   90.00
#
_symmetry.space_group_name_H-M   'P 1'
#
loop_
_entity.id
_entity.type
_entity.pdbx_description
1 polymer ?
#
loop_
_entity_poly.entity_id
_entity_poly.type
_entity_poly.pdbx_seq_one_letter_code
_entity_poly.pdbx_strand_id
1 'polypeptide(L)'
;MIEFDPGTAAAPAGESKGTSQRNGGDLVVETLEALGAKTVFGIPGQHALGLFDAMGRGNLHFVSSRVENNSAFAADGYSRATGEVGVLFLSTGPGALTSLAGLQEAYATGVPMVVVASQIPLEGLGARRKGMLHQLDDQKASAANVTKSQRLIQHASGIPSAIQDAWTEAISSPQGPVWLEIPQNVLLDPIMVPPVEDALAEAADNPPRVELVREAVKWLSTAERPAIIAGGGTRRGRAEKSLLSIAEKLRAPVICTPGGNGAFPWTHELSLQSWIEDRHMTDLLEDADVLIVIGSSLGEVTSNYFTFAPRGRIVQIDAEPRVLESNSPGLGIRADAGQALAALDEALVMPVDAARSWHGTAPEDLVKESLAKVKARLESQDLGKELKFMSDIRDAVPADMQTFWDMTISAYWGWSCWDARQGQFHSAQGAGGLGYGFPAAIGGAVGLETLGNPGRVLAVSGDGSAMYSISELATAKQHNIPVTWLIVDDGGYGIMREYMVGAFGKATATELARPDFVKLAEAFGVPATRVAPEDVGDALKAGFAAHGPNVVVVETLLKMFAPTHLGG
;
A
#
# COMPACT_ATOMS: atom_id res chain seq x y z
N MET A 1 -27.56 9.87 -31.58
CA MET A 1 -27.27 9.88 -30.13
C MET A 1 -28.12 8.81 -29.49
N ILE A 2 -27.54 7.76 -28.98
CA ILE A 2 -28.25 6.73 -28.21
C ILE A 2 -28.18 7.20 -26.78
N GLU A 3 -29.30 7.64 -26.20
CA GLU A 3 -29.39 7.93 -24.77
C GLU A 3 -29.27 6.58 -24.04
N PHE A 4 -28.16 6.44 -23.31
CA PHE A 4 -28.00 5.38 -22.31
C PHE A 4 -28.60 5.92 -21.01
N ASP A 5 -29.74 5.42 -20.60
CA ASP A 5 -30.29 5.59 -19.26
C ASP A 5 -29.60 4.58 -18.32
N PRO A 6 -28.75 5.01 -17.38
CA PRO A 6 -28.08 4.11 -16.42
C PRO A 6 -29.01 3.62 -15.31
N GLY A 7 -30.28 3.94 -15.33
CA GLY A 7 -31.21 3.71 -14.21
C GLY A 7 -32.12 2.50 -14.31
N THR A 8 -32.23 1.81 -15.44
CA THR A 8 -33.14 0.66 -15.57
C THR A 8 -32.72 -0.32 -16.67
N ALA A 9 -31.63 -1.01 -16.51
CA ALA A 9 -31.45 -2.27 -17.19
C ALA A 9 -32.11 -3.40 -16.38
N ALA A 10 -33.42 -3.34 -16.27
CA ALA A 10 -34.19 -4.54 -16.00
C ALA A 10 -34.04 -5.42 -17.25
N ALA A 11 -33.42 -6.59 -17.12
CA ALA A 11 -33.41 -7.61 -18.14
C ALA A 11 -34.85 -7.90 -18.56
N PRO A 12 -35.10 -8.18 -19.85
CA PRO A 12 -36.45 -8.55 -20.30
C PRO A 12 -36.89 -9.78 -19.52
N ALA A 13 -38.04 -9.69 -18.88
CA ALA A 13 -38.69 -10.77 -18.17
C ALA A 13 -39.09 -11.87 -19.20
N GLY A 14 -38.14 -12.76 -19.44
CA GLY A 14 -38.36 -14.06 -20.06
C GLY A 14 -38.44 -15.08 -18.94
N GLU A 15 -39.62 -15.64 -18.73
CA GLU A 15 -39.87 -16.68 -17.75
C GLU A 15 -38.93 -17.88 -17.94
N SER A 16 -37.92 -18.00 -17.09
CA SER A 16 -37.51 -19.27 -16.51
C SER A 16 -36.95 -18.94 -15.11
N LYS A 17 -37.84 -18.91 -14.12
CA LYS A 17 -37.43 -19.19 -12.73
C LYS A 17 -37.04 -20.67 -12.63
N GLY A 18 -35.94 -21.03 -13.28
CA GLY A 18 -35.13 -22.13 -12.82
C GLY A 18 -34.54 -21.68 -11.50
N THR A 19 -34.81 -22.36 -10.40
CA THR A 19 -34.02 -22.29 -9.18
C THR A 19 -32.59 -22.51 -9.64
N SER A 20 -31.75 -21.45 -9.65
CA SER A 20 -30.36 -21.59 -10.08
C SER A 20 -29.71 -22.56 -9.11
N GLN A 21 -29.29 -23.70 -9.63
CA GLN A 21 -28.67 -24.73 -8.83
C GLN A 21 -27.34 -24.19 -8.34
N ARG A 22 -27.06 -24.33 -7.03
CA ARG A 22 -25.76 -23.91 -6.45
C ARG A 22 -24.62 -24.56 -7.22
N ASN A 23 -23.56 -23.80 -7.43
CA ASN A 23 -22.35 -24.19 -8.15
C ASN A 23 -21.09 -23.97 -7.30
N GLY A 24 -19.90 -24.28 -7.81
CA GLY A 24 -18.66 -24.08 -7.09
C GLY A 24 -18.38 -22.62 -6.72
N GLY A 25 -18.90 -21.66 -7.49
CA GLY A 25 -18.81 -20.23 -7.16
C GLY A 25 -19.54 -19.86 -5.88
N ASP A 26 -20.68 -20.51 -5.57
CA ASP A 26 -21.40 -20.28 -4.31
C ASP A 26 -20.54 -20.61 -3.10
N LEU A 27 -19.75 -21.69 -3.15
CA LEU A 27 -18.84 -22.04 -2.06
C LEU A 27 -17.73 -20.98 -1.87
N VAL A 28 -17.30 -20.33 -2.95
CA VAL A 28 -16.33 -19.22 -2.85
C VAL A 28 -16.98 -18.04 -2.12
N VAL A 29 -18.15 -17.61 -2.58
CA VAL A 29 -18.87 -16.45 -2.03
C VAL A 29 -19.25 -16.69 -0.57
N GLU A 30 -19.88 -17.83 -0.28
CA GLU A 30 -20.29 -18.23 1.07
C GLU A 30 -19.10 -18.27 2.05
N THR A 31 -17.97 -18.85 1.63
CA THR A 31 -16.78 -18.93 2.48
C THR A 31 -16.19 -17.55 2.75
N LEU A 32 -16.10 -16.69 1.74
CA LEU A 32 -15.61 -15.32 1.91
C LEU A 32 -16.51 -14.51 2.84
N GLU A 33 -17.84 -14.64 2.71
CA GLU A 33 -18.82 -14.01 3.59
C GLU A 33 -18.68 -14.50 5.05
N ALA A 34 -18.54 -15.81 5.23
CA ALA A 34 -18.33 -16.43 6.55
C ALA A 34 -17.02 -15.96 7.21
N LEU A 35 -15.97 -15.66 6.40
CA LEU A 35 -14.71 -15.07 6.87
C LEU A 35 -14.79 -13.56 7.10
N GLY A 36 -15.94 -12.94 6.84
CA GLY A 36 -16.16 -11.51 7.07
C GLY A 36 -15.84 -10.59 5.91
N ALA A 37 -15.51 -11.13 4.71
CA ALA A 37 -15.37 -10.30 3.52
C ALA A 37 -16.64 -9.49 3.26
N LYS A 38 -16.48 -8.24 2.83
CA LYS A 38 -17.59 -7.34 2.49
C LYS A 38 -17.54 -6.90 1.04
N THR A 39 -16.33 -6.73 0.50
CA THR A 39 -16.09 -6.16 -0.81
C THR A 39 -15.14 -7.03 -1.61
N VAL A 40 -15.39 -7.12 -2.89
CA VAL A 40 -14.57 -7.81 -3.89
C VAL A 40 -14.28 -6.85 -5.05
N PHE A 41 -13.03 -6.80 -5.47
CA PHE A 41 -12.59 -6.07 -6.64
C PHE A 41 -12.30 -7.03 -7.80
N GLY A 42 -12.49 -6.60 -9.04
CA GLY A 42 -12.17 -7.46 -10.18
C GLY A 42 -12.89 -7.06 -11.46
N ILE A 43 -12.79 -7.97 -12.43
CA ILE A 43 -13.46 -7.83 -13.74
C ILE A 43 -14.06 -9.18 -14.11
N PRO A 44 -15.34 -9.24 -14.53
CA PRO A 44 -15.96 -10.46 -15.02
C PRO A 44 -15.26 -11.02 -16.26
N GLY A 45 -15.18 -12.35 -16.34
CA GLY A 45 -14.61 -13.03 -17.51
C GLY A 45 -15.23 -14.40 -17.76
N GLN A 46 -15.03 -14.93 -18.97
CA GLN A 46 -15.68 -16.15 -19.43
C GLN A 46 -15.41 -17.37 -18.56
N HIS A 47 -14.18 -17.55 -18.08
CA HIS A 47 -13.83 -18.71 -17.24
C HIS A 47 -14.25 -18.55 -15.78
N ALA A 48 -14.70 -17.34 -15.38
CA ALA A 48 -15.16 -17.02 -14.04
C ALA A 48 -16.70 -16.91 -13.94
N LEU A 49 -17.46 -17.33 -14.95
CA LEU A 49 -18.93 -17.15 -14.98
C LEU A 49 -19.62 -17.72 -13.74
N GLY A 50 -19.25 -18.91 -13.26
CA GLY A 50 -19.84 -19.50 -12.06
C GLY A 50 -19.59 -18.66 -10.79
N LEU A 51 -18.43 -18.00 -10.72
CA LEU A 51 -18.10 -17.11 -9.62
C LEU A 51 -18.96 -15.84 -9.63
N PHE A 52 -19.13 -15.22 -10.81
CA PHE A 52 -19.95 -14.00 -10.94
C PHE A 52 -21.46 -14.28 -10.88
N ASP A 53 -21.90 -15.46 -11.30
CA ASP A 53 -23.28 -15.93 -11.09
C ASP A 53 -23.60 -16.07 -9.59
N ALA A 54 -22.66 -16.64 -8.81
CA ALA A 54 -22.79 -16.77 -7.35
C ALA A 54 -22.82 -15.41 -6.63
N MET A 55 -22.06 -14.41 -7.12
CA MET A 55 -22.13 -13.05 -6.58
C MET A 55 -23.53 -12.44 -6.59
N GLY A 56 -24.35 -12.80 -7.59
CA GLY A 56 -25.75 -12.37 -7.68
C GLY A 56 -26.66 -12.99 -6.61
N ARG A 57 -26.20 -13.99 -5.87
CA ARG A 57 -26.95 -14.68 -4.79
C ARG A 57 -26.41 -14.34 -3.39
N GLY A 58 -25.17 -13.87 -3.31
CA GLY A 58 -24.52 -13.44 -2.06
C GLY A 58 -24.73 -11.96 -1.74
N ASN A 59 -24.06 -11.50 -0.69
CA ASN A 59 -24.14 -10.12 -0.19
C ASN A 59 -22.84 -9.34 -0.38
N LEU A 60 -21.82 -9.92 -1.02
CA LEU A 60 -20.55 -9.23 -1.27
C LEU A 60 -20.76 -8.04 -2.21
N HIS A 61 -20.25 -6.87 -1.84
CA HIS A 61 -20.23 -5.70 -2.71
C HIS A 61 -19.15 -5.86 -3.78
N PHE A 62 -19.52 -5.78 -5.05
CA PHE A 62 -18.59 -5.90 -6.16
C PHE A 62 -18.24 -4.55 -6.76
N VAL A 63 -16.95 -4.20 -6.77
CA VAL A 63 -16.41 -3.01 -7.42
C VAL A 63 -15.69 -3.42 -8.70
N SER A 64 -16.31 -3.14 -9.84
CA SER A 64 -15.77 -3.48 -11.16
C SER A 64 -14.81 -2.39 -11.64
N SER A 65 -13.53 -2.69 -11.69
CA SER A 65 -12.53 -1.84 -12.35
C SER A 65 -12.58 -1.96 -13.88
N ARG A 66 -11.71 -1.24 -14.56
CA ARG A 66 -11.57 -1.29 -16.02
C ARG A 66 -10.29 -1.98 -16.47
N VAL A 67 -9.37 -2.19 -15.54
CA VAL A 67 -8.12 -2.91 -15.76
C VAL A 67 -7.82 -3.74 -14.50
N GLU A 68 -7.43 -5.00 -14.64
CA GLU A 68 -7.19 -5.90 -13.49
C GLU A 68 -6.03 -5.44 -12.59
N ASN A 69 -5.04 -4.77 -13.15
CA ASN A 69 -3.99 -4.14 -12.36
C ASN A 69 -4.56 -3.10 -11.38
N ASN A 70 -5.52 -2.31 -11.86
CA ASN A 70 -6.18 -1.30 -11.05
C ASN A 70 -7.13 -1.95 -10.01
N SER A 71 -7.71 -3.13 -10.33
CA SER A 71 -8.45 -3.93 -9.34
C SER A 71 -7.52 -4.39 -8.20
N ALA A 72 -6.30 -4.81 -8.53
CA ALA A 72 -5.31 -5.22 -7.52
C ALA A 72 -4.88 -4.04 -6.65
N PHE A 73 -4.63 -2.87 -7.23
CA PHE A 73 -4.36 -1.64 -6.46
C PHE A 73 -5.55 -1.21 -5.60
N ALA A 74 -6.79 -1.37 -6.08
CA ALA A 74 -7.97 -1.07 -5.29
C ALA A 74 -8.11 -2.03 -4.09
N ALA A 75 -7.89 -3.33 -4.28
CA ALA A 75 -7.87 -4.31 -3.20
C ALA A 75 -6.73 -4.04 -2.19
N ASP A 76 -5.54 -3.61 -2.66
CA ASP A 76 -4.44 -3.15 -1.82
C ASP A 76 -4.84 -1.91 -1.00
N GLY A 77 -5.40 -0.89 -1.63
CA GLY A 77 -5.84 0.33 -0.96
C GLY A 77 -6.96 0.08 0.06
N TYR A 78 -7.89 -0.83 -0.24
CA TYR A 78 -8.90 -1.30 0.70
C TYR A 78 -8.27 -1.91 1.95
N SER A 79 -7.34 -2.83 1.74
CA SER A 79 -6.66 -3.52 2.83
C SER A 79 -5.83 -2.56 3.69
N ARG A 80 -5.10 -1.63 3.08
CA ARG A 80 -4.31 -0.62 3.82
C ARG A 80 -5.21 0.31 4.63
N ALA A 81 -6.36 0.71 4.09
CA ALA A 81 -7.28 1.63 4.77
C ALA A 81 -8.03 0.98 5.93
N THR A 82 -8.34 -0.32 5.83
CA THR A 82 -9.17 -1.02 6.80
C THR A 82 -8.39 -1.92 7.76
N GLY A 83 -7.25 -2.43 7.33
CA GLY A 83 -6.54 -3.54 7.99
C GLY A 83 -7.18 -4.91 7.72
N GLU A 84 -8.24 -4.97 6.91
CA GLU A 84 -8.91 -6.21 6.49
C GLU A 84 -8.28 -6.81 5.24
N VAL A 85 -8.63 -8.05 4.91
CA VAL A 85 -8.11 -8.73 3.71
C VAL A 85 -8.73 -8.15 2.45
N GLY A 86 -7.90 -7.73 1.49
CA GLY A 86 -8.34 -7.34 0.15
C GLY A 86 -8.69 -8.57 -0.68
N VAL A 87 -9.89 -8.63 -1.25
CA VAL A 87 -10.32 -9.76 -2.10
C VAL A 87 -10.35 -9.36 -3.57
N LEU A 88 -9.69 -10.16 -4.41
CA LEU A 88 -9.55 -9.91 -5.85
C LEU A 88 -10.05 -11.10 -6.66
N PHE A 89 -11.02 -10.87 -7.56
CA PHE A 89 -11.50 -11.87 -8.49
C PHE A 89 -10.95 -11.61 -9.89
N LEU A 90 -10.35 -12.64 -10.51
CA LEU A 90 -9.69 -12.55 -11.80
C LEU A 90 -10.19 -13.63 -12.76
N SER A 91 -10.24 -13.26 -14.04
CA SER A 91 -10.38 -14.24 -15.10
C SER A 91 -9.03 -14.88 -15.43
N THR A 92 -9.07 -15.93 -16.27
CA THR A 92 -7.94 -16.72 -16.72
C THR A 92 -7.05 -15.95 -17.70
N GLY A 93 -5.78 -16.29 -17.75
CA GLY A 93 -4.83 -15.83 -18.76
C GLY A 93 -4.58 -14.32 -18.71
N PRO A 94 -5.08 -13.53 -19.69
CA PRO A 94 -4.84 -12.09 -19.73
C PRO A 94 -5.26 -11.37 -18.45
N GLY A 95 -6.44 -11.68 -17.88
CA GLY A 95 -6.90 -11.07 -16.63
C GLY A 95 -5.98 -11.38 -15.44
N ALA A 96 -5.55 -12.65 -15.34
CA ALA A 96 -4.58 -13.06 -14.33
C ALA A 96 -3.24 -12.33 -14.48
N LEU A 97 -2.68 -12.30 -15.71
CA LEU A 97 -1.36 -11.69 -15.96
C LEU A 97 -1.38 -10.16 -15.76
N THR A 98 -2.45 -9.49 -16.17
CA THR A 98 -2.56 -8.03 -16.06
C THR A 98 -2.54 -7.57 -14.59
N SER A 99 -2.97 -8.37 -13.63
CA SER A 99 -3.01 -8.01 -12.20
C SER A 99 -1.65 -8.07 -11.49
N LEU A 100 -0.63 -8.71 -12.08
CA LEU A 100 0.59 -9.09 -11.37
C LEU A 100 1.41 -7.89 -10.86
N ALA A 101 1.42 -6.78 -11.59
CA ALA A 101 2.15 -5.59 -11.13
C ALA A 101 1.52 -4.98 -9.88
N GLY A 102 0.17 -4.96 -9.78
CA GLY A 102 -0.52 -4.55 -8.57
C GLY A 102 -0.28 -5.49 -7.39
N LEU A 103 -0.25 -6.80 -7.65
CA LEU A 103 0.09 -7.80 -6.62
C LEU A 103 1.54 -7.70 -6.15
N GLN A 104 2.47 -7.29 -7.01
CA GLN A 104 3.86 -7.02 -6.62
C GLN A 104 3.94 -5.93 -5.55
N GLU A 105 3.15 -4.86 -5.67
CA GLU A 105 3.09 -3.80 -4.64
C GLU A 105 2.60 -4.36 -3.30
N ALA A 106 1.49 -5.10 -3.33
CA ALA A 106 0.94 -5.73 -2.12
C ALA A 106 1.92 -6.73 -1.48
N TYR A 107 2.62 -7.53 -2.29
CA TYR A 107 3.62 -8.49 -1.81
C TYR A 107 4.83 -7.81 -1.17
N ALA A 108 5.38 -6.81 -1.85
CA ALA A 108 6.57 -6.08 -1.38
C ALA A 108 6.30 -5.29 -0.08
N THR A 109 5.07 -4.83 0.11
CA THR A 109 4.67 -4.05 1.29
C THR A 109 3.95 -4.88 2.36
N GLY A 110 3.72 -6.18 2.13
CA GLY A 110 3.09 -7.07 3.08
C GLY A 110 1.62 -6.75 3.32
N VAL A 111 0.86 -6.48 2.26
CA VAL A 111 -0.59 -6.22 2.34
C VAL A 111 -1.36 -7.52 2.19
N PRO A 112 -2.22 -7.91 3.16
CA PRO A 112 -2.95 -9.16 3.10
C PRO A 112 -4.03 -9.13 2.01
N MET A 113 -3.94 -10.07 1.07
CA MET A 113 -4.92 -10.21 -0.01
C MET A 113 -5.20 -11.69 -0.30
N VAL A 114 -6.44 -12.00 -0.67
CA VAL A 114 -6.83 -13.29 -1.23
C VAL A 114 -7.26 -13.09 -2.68
N VAL A 115 -6.53 -13.72 -3.58
CA VAL A 115 -6.78 -13.67 -5.02
C VAL A 115 -7.46 -14.97 -5.45
N VAL A 116 -8.65 -14.88 -6.02
CA VAL A 116 -9.36 -16.00 -6.63
C VAL A 116 -9.35 -15.82 -8.14
N ALA A 117 -8.47 -16.52 -8.81
CA ALA A 117 -8.37 -16.55 -10.27
C ALA A 117 -9.10 -17.77 -10.83
N SER A 118 -9.86 -17.59 -11.89
CA SER A 118 -10.35 -18.74 -12.65
C SER A 118 -9.22 -19.39 -13.45
N GLN A 119 -9.43 -20.64 -13.88
CA GLN A 119 -8.50 -21.38 -14.71
C GLN A 119 -9.28 -22.07 -15.85
N ILE A 120 -8.60 -22.46 -16.92
CA ILE A 120 -9.19 -23.29 -17.97
C ILE A 120 -9.79 -24.55 -17.36
N PRO A 121 -10.76 -25.22 -18.04
CA PRO A 121 -11.33 -26.47 -17.54
C PRO A 121 -10.28 -27.53 -17.22
N LEU A 122 -10.56 -28.37 -16.22
CA LEU A 122 -9.67 -29.46 -15.75
C LEU A 122 -9.10 -30.31 -16.87
N GLU A 123 -9.89 -30.57 -17.92
CA GLU A 123 -9.48 -31.38 -19.07
C GLU A 123 -8.36 -30.76 -19.92
N GLY A 124 -8.15 -29.45 -19.80
CA GLY A 124 -7.06 -28.73 -20.47
C GLY A 124 -5.78 -28.61 -19.66
N LEU A 125 -5.85 -28.82 -18.35
CA LEU A 125 -4.73 -28.64 -17.46
C LEU A 125 -3.60 -29.66 -17.71
N GLY A 126 -2.35 -29.25 -17.44
CA GLY A 126 -1.18 -30.09 -17.64
C GLY A 126 -0.94 -30.41 -19.11
N ALA A 127 -1.31 -29.51 -20.01
CA ALA A 127 -1.18 -29.66 -21.46
C ALA A 127 -1.94 -30.87 -22.08
N ARG A 128 -2.95 -31.38 -21.40
CA ARG A 128 -3.80 -32.48 -21.91
C ARG A 128 -4.55 -32.07 -23.18
N ARG A 129 -4.97 -30.80 -23.27
CA ARG A 129 -5.45 -30.18 -24.49
C ARG A 129 -4.71 -28.87 -24.72
N LYS A 130 -4.44 -28.52 -25.95
CA LYS A 130 -3.81 -27.27 -26.37
C LYS A 130 -4.81 -26.41 -27.16
N GLY A 131 -4.62 -25.09 -27.06
CA GLY A 131 -5.43 -24.12 -27.81
C GLY A 131 -6.77 -23.77 -27.14
N MET A 132 -6.92 -24.02 -25.84
CA MET A 132 -8.03 -23.46 -25.08
C MET A 132 -7.88 -21.94 -24.98
N LEU A 133 -9.00 -21.23 -25.01
CA LEU A 133 -9.01 -19.77 -24.85
C LEU A 133 -8.34 -19.39 -23.52
N HIS A 134 -7.47 -18.38 -23.53
CA HIS A 134 -6.74 -17.85 -22.38
C HIS A 134 -5.78 -18.85 -21.70
N GLN A 135 -5.49 -19.98 -22.34
CA GLN A 135 -4.60 -20.98 -21.78
C GLN A 135 -3.17 -20.48 -21.63
N LEU A 136 -2.63 -20.61 -20.42
CA LEU A 136 -1.20 -20.53 -20.13
C LEU A 136 -0.65 -21.93 -19.87
N ASP A 137 0.64 -22.15 -20.06
CA ASP A 137 1.28 -23.43 -19.73
C ASP A 137 1.24 -23.69 -18.22
N ASP A 138 1.53 -22.67 -17.41
CA ASP A 138 1.37 -22.68 -15.95
C ASP A 138 1.05 -21.26 -15.44
N GLN A 139 -0.23 -20.98 -15.19
CA GLN A 139 -0.67 -19.68 -14.67
C GLN A 139 -0.19 -19.42 -13.24
N LYS A 140 -0.12 -20.45 -12.38
CA LYS A 140 0.38 -20.31 -11.01
C LYS A 140 1.85 -19.87 -10.98
N ALA A 141 2.67 -20.40 -11.87
CA ALA A 141 4.07 -20.02 -11.97
C ALA A 141 4.24 -18.52 -12.25
N SER A 142 3.30 -17.90 -13.00
CA SER A 142 3.32 -16.46 -13.25
C SER A 142 3.11 -15.64 -11.97
N ALA A 143 2.30 -16.11 -11.03
CA ALA A 143 2.01 -15.43 -9.77
C ALA A 143 3.03 -15.71 -8.66
N ALA A 144 3.92 -16.68 -8.84
CA ALA A 144 4.80 -17.18 -7.79
C ALA A 144 5.77 -16.15 -7.20
N ASN A 145 6.17 -15.14 -7.99
CA ASN A 145 7.09 -14.10 -7.53
C ASN A 145 6.41 -12.93 -6.79
N VAL A 146 5.09 -12.86 -6.85
CA VAL A 146 4.30 -11.73 -6.33
C VAL A 146 3.22 -12.16 -5.34
N THR A 147 3.30 -13.41 -4.85
CA THR A 147 2.38 -13.97 -3.85
C THR A 147 3.11 -14.89 -2.88
N LYS A 148 2.58 -15.05 -1.66
CA LYS A 148 3.15 -15.94 -0.63
C LYS A 148 3.05 -17.41 -1.04
N SER A 149 1.91 -17.81 -1.59
CA SER A 149 1.67 -19.17 -2.08
C SER A 149 0.63 -19.18 -3.20
N GLN A 150 0.59 -20.29 -3.95
CA GLN A 150 -0.32 -20.51 -5.06
C GLN A 150 -0.92 -21.90 -4.97
N ARG A 151 -2.25 -22.01 -5.04
CA ARG A 151 -2.98 -23.29 -4.96
C ARG A 151 -3.93 -23.46 -6.14
N LEU A 152 -3.99 -24.67 -6.67
CA LEU A 152 -4.98 -25.07 -7.67
C LEU A 152 -6.02 -25.98 -7.02
N ILE A 153 -7.30 -25.60 -7.06
CA ILE A 153 -8.41 -26.30 -6.43
C ILE A 153 -9.15 -27.09 -7.51
N GLN A 154 -9.02 -28.40 -7.51
CA GLN A 154 -9.57 -29.28 -8.56
C GLN A 154 -10.94 -29.87 -8.23
N HIS A 155 -11.42 -29.72 -7.00
CA HIS A 155 -12.70 -30.25 -6.54
C HIS A 155 -13.47 -29.21 -5.73
N ALA A 156 -14.75 -29.05 -6.00
CA ALA A 156 -15.60 -28.05 -5.32
C ALA A 156 -15.60 -28.22 -3.78
N SER A 157 -15.57 -29.47 -3.28
CA SER A 157 -15.51 -29.75 -1.84
C SER A 157 -14.24 -29.22 -1.14
N GLY A 158 -13.18 -28.92 -1.88
CA GLY A 158 -11.95 -28.35 -1.34
C GLY A 158 -11.93 -26.82 -1.31
N ILE A 159 -12.96 -26.14 -1.90
CA ILE A 159 -12.98 -24.68 -1.98
C ILE A 159 -13.00 -24.03 -0.59
N PRO A 160 -13.90 -24.42 0.36
CA PRO A 160 -13.98 -23.75 1.65
C PRO A 160 -12.66 -23.81 2.42
N SER A 161 -12.08 -24.99 2.56
CA SER A 161 -10.82 -25.15 3.29
C SER A 161 -9.66 -24.42 2.64
N ALA A 162 -9.57 -24.43 1.31
CA ALA A 162 -8.51 -23.72 0.59
C ALA A 162 -8.60 -22.19 0.77
N ILE A 163 -9.81 -21.62 0.82
CA ILE A 163 -10.01 -20.19 1.07
C ILE A 163 -9.69 -19.84 2.53
N GLN A 164 -10.14 -20.66 3.51
CA GLN A 164 -9.78 -20.48 4.92
C GLN A 164 -8.26 -20.49 5.12
N ASP A 165 -7.58 -21.47 4.56
CA ASP A 165 -6.12 -21.57 4.62
C ASP A 165 -5.43 -20.35 3.97
N ALA A 166 -5.93 -19.90 2.79
CA ALA A 166 -5.40 -18.74 2.10
C ALA A 166 -5.61 -17.45 2.89
N TRP A 167 -6.76 -17.31 3.53
CA TRP A 167 -7.06 -16.17 4.41
C TRP A 167 -6.13 -16.14 5.62
N THR A 168 -6.02 -17.28 6.34
CA THR A 168 -5.09 -17.44 7.47
C THR A 168 -3.66 -17.10 7.06
N GLU A 169 -3.21 -17.60 5.91
CA GLU A 169 -1.87 -17.34 5.40
C GLU A 169 -1.67 -15.86 5.02
N ALA A 170 -2.67 -15.22 4.42
CA ALA A 170 -2.59 -13.82 4.03
C ALA A 170 -2.42 -12.89 5.24
N ILE A 171 -3.16 -13.13 6.33
CA ILE A 171 -3.12 -12.32 7.57
C ILE A 171 -1.96 -12.70 8.50
N SER A 172 -1.34 -13.86 8.31
CA SER A 172 -0.20 -14.30 9.14
C SER A 172 1.09 -13.59 8.74
N SER A 173 1.83 -13.12 9.73
CA SER A 173 3.07 -12.35 9.55
C SER A 173 4.24 -13.24 9.06
N PRO A 174 4.99 -12.86 8.00
CA PRO A 174 4.83 -11.69 7.14
C PRO A 174 3.54 -11.78 6.32
N GLN A 175 2.69 -10.74 6.41
CA GLN A 175 1.45 -10.67 5.64
C GLN A 175 1.71 -10.56 4.14
N GLY A 176 0.69 -10.83 3.32
CA GLY A 176 0.83 -10.67 1.87
C GLY A 176 -0.23 -11.41 1.05
N PRO A 177 -0.23 -11.25 -0.27
CA PRO A 177 -1.21 -11.87 -1.16
C PRO A 177 -1.03 -13.38 -1.28
N VAL A 178 -2.15 -14.11 -1.32
CA VAL A 178 -2.21 -15.55 -1.58
C VAL A 178 -3.08 -15.79 -2.81
N TRP A 179 -2.63 -16.69 -3.68
CA TRP A 179 -3.25 -16.96 -4.99
C TRP A 179 -3.95 -18.32 -5.00
N LEU A 180 -5.24 -18.30 -5.38
CA LEU A 180 -6.05 -19.50 -5.58
C LEU A 180 -6.50 -19.57 -7.04
N GLU A 181 -6.37 -20.74 -7.67
CA GLU A 181 -6.90 -21.02 -9.00
C GLU A 181 -8.01 -22.05 -8.93
N ILE A 182 -9.14 -21.75 -9.58
CA ILE A 182 -10.28 -22.65 -9.64
C ILE A 182 -10.68 -22.85 -11.11
N PRO A 183 -10.61 -24.09 -11.64
CA PRO A 183 -11.01 -24.37 -13.01
C PRO A 183 -12.47 -24.01 -13.29
N GLN A 184 -12.74 -23.55 -14.52
CA GLN A 184 -14.05 -23.10 -14.96
C GLN A 184 -15.17 -24.11 -14.63
N ASN A 185 -14.96 -25.39 -14.93
CA ASN A 185 -15.97 -26.41 -14.66
C ASN A 185 -16.16 -26.66 -13.16
N VAL A 186 -15.12 -26.51 -12.33
CA VAL A 186 -15.26 -26.58 -10.86
C VAL A 186 -16.10 -25.42 -10.32
N LEU A 187 -16.01 -24.24 -10.95
CA LEU A 187 -16.83 -23.07 -10.60
C LEU A 187 -18.28 -23.18 -11.10
N LEU A 188 -18.50 -23.81 -12.27
CA LEU A 188 -19.80 -23.83 -12.96
C LEU A 188 -20.65 -25.06 -12.63
N ASP A 189 -20.00 -26.21 -12.38
CA ASP A 189 -20.75 -27.46 -12.24
C ASP A 189 -21.62 -27.42 -10.97
N PRO A 190 -22.82 -27.99 -11.03
CA PRO A 190 -23.72 -28.14 -9.89
C PRO A 190 -23.04 -28.89 -8.74
N ILE A 191 -23.28 -28.43 -7.52
CA ILE A 191 -22.68 -29.01 -6.32
C ILE A 191 -23.73 -29.57 -5.37
N MET A 192 -23.32 -30.60 -4.61
CA MET A 192 -24.07 -31.20 -3.49
C MET A 192 -23.45 -30.87 -2.13
N VAL A 193 -22.39 -30.05 -2.10
CA VAL A 193 -21.74 -29.61 -0.87
C VAL A 193 -22.69 -28.67 -0.10
N PRO A 194 -22.90 -28.87 1.24
CA PRO A 194 -23.73 -27.96 2.02
C PRO A 194 -23.25 -26.52 1.95
N PRO A 195 -24.13 -25.54 2.21
CA PRO A 195 -23.73 -24.13 2.39
C PRO A 195 -22.69 -23.99 3.50
N VAL A 196 -21.78 -23.01 3.33
CA VAL A 196 -20.80 -22.65 4.36
C VAL A 196 -21.44 -21.58 5.25
N GLU A 197 -21.79 -21.97 6.47
CA GLU A 197 -22.43 -21.07 7.45
C GLU A 197 -21.40 -20.37 8.33
N ASP A 198 -20.31 -21.08 8.67
CA ASP A 198 -19.23 -20.59 9.52
C ASP A 198 -17.87 -20.89 8.89
N ALA A 199 -16.96 -19.94 9.00
CA ALA A 199 -15.56 -20.10 8.68
C ALA A 199 -14.70 -19.29 9.66
N LEU A 200 -13.57 -19.82 10.05
CA LEU A 200 -12.66 -19.18 11.00
C LEU A 200 -11.25 -19.11 10.40
N ALA A 201 -10.65 -17.93 10.48
CA ALA A 201 -9.25 -17.75 10.15
C ALA A 201 -8.60 -16.87 11.22
N GLU A 202 -7.52 -17.35 11.79
CA GLU A 202 -6.75 -16.64 12.80
C GLU A 202 -5.31 -16.50 12.33
N ALA A 203 -4.73 -15.32 12.51
CA ALA A 203 -3.32 -15.10 12.18
C ALA A 203 -2.45 -16.00 13.07
N ALA A 204 -1.47 -16.64 12.46
CA ALA A 204 -0.48 -17.39 13.21
C ALA A 204 0.37 -16.43 14.07
N ASP A 205 0.55 -16.78 15.34
CA ASP A 205 1.45 -16.05 16.22
C ASP A 205 2.90 -16.11 15.70
N ASN A 206 3.58 -14.96 15.77
CA ASN A 206 5.00 -14.85 15.44
C ASN A 206 5.73 -14.03 16.53
N PRO A 207 5.73 -14.56 17.79
CA PRO A 207 6.36 -13.86 18.91
C PRO A 207 7.89 -13.90 18.80
N PRO A 208 8.60 -12.91 19.39
CA PRO A 208 10.04 -12.94 19.46
C PRO A 208 10.55 -14.04 20.39
N ARG A 209 11.72 -14.58 20.10
CA ARG A 209 12.41 -15.47 21.03
C ARG A 209 12.88 -14.68 22.24
N VAL A 210 12.56 -15.17 23.43
CA VAL A 210 12.84 -14.48 24.72
C VAL A 210 14.33 -14.21 24.91
N GLU A 211 15.20 -15.10 24.45
CA GLU A 211 16.65 -14.94 24.56
C GLU A 211 17.16 -13.74 23.73
N LEU A 212 16.57 -13.53 22.53
CA LEU A 212 16.93 -12.41 21.67
C LEU A 212 16.42 -11.07 22.23
N VAL A 213 15.21 -11.07 22.82
CA VAL A 213 14.68 -9.90 23.54
C VAL A 213 15.60 -9.53 24.71
N ARG A 214 16.04 -10.50 25.52
CA ARG A 214 16.96 -10.26 26.62
C ARG A 214 18.30 -9.69 26.17
N GLU A 215 18.85 -10.18 25.06
CA GLU A 215 20.11 -9.66 24.52
C GLU A 215 19.91 -8.23 23.97
N ALA A 216 18.79 -7.95 23.29
CA ALA A 216 18.44 -6.60 22.85
C ALA A 216 18.31 -5.64 24.05
N VAL A 217 17.58 -6.02 25.10
CA VAL A 217 17.43 -5.24 26.34
C VAL A 217 18.80 -4.93 26.97
N LYS A 218 19.69 -5.93 27.04
CA LYS A 218 21.05 -5.74 27.57
C LYS A 218 21.83 -4.67 26.79
N TRP A 219 21.76 -4.67 25.46
CA TRP A 219 22.41 -3.66 24.64
C TRP A 219 21.78 -2.28 24.85
N LEU A 220 20.45 -2.22 24.82
CA LEU A 220 19.69 -0.98 24.94
C LEU A 220 19.82 -0.33 26.33
N SER A 221 19.86 -1.14 27.38
CA SER A 221 20.00 -0.63 28.75
C SER A 221 21.34 0.10 28.98
N THR A 222 22.38 -0.26 28.24
CA THR A 222 23.71 0.32 28.32
C THR A 222 24.06 1.29 27.20
N ALA A 223 23.15 1.46 26.23
CA ALA A 223 23.38 2.37 25.12
C ALA A 223 23.44 3.82 25.58
N GLU A 224 24.42 4.56 25.10
CA GLU A 224 24.56 5.99 25.35
C GLU A 224 23.88 6.82 24.27
N ARG A 225 23.88 6.32 23.04
CA ARG A 225 23.33 6.96 21.84
C ARG A 225 22.39 6.02 21.07
N PRO A 226 21.27 5.62 21.68
CA PRO A 226 20.29 4.79 20.97
C PRO A 226 19.53 5.60 19.92
N ALA A 227 19.20 4.98 18.77
CA ALA A 227 18.31 5.55 17.76
C ALA A 227 17.37 4.48 17.20
N ILE A 228 16.27 4.89 16.57
CA ILE A 228 15.23 4.00 16.05
C ILE A 228 14.88 4.36 14.62
N ILE A 229 14.84 3.34 13.75
CA ILE A 229 14.23 3.43 12.41
C ILE A 229 12.92 2.63 12.45
N ALA A 230 11.79 3.33 12.25
CA ALA A 230 10.46 2.74 12.21
C ALA A 230 9.99 2.54 10.76
N GLY A 231 9.88 1.30 10.32
CA GLY A 231 9.43 0.92 8.99
C GLY A 231 7.96 0.53 8.93
N GLY A 232 7.51 0.08 7.75
CA GLY A 232 6.12 -0.30 7.48
C GLY A 232 5.60 -1.43 8.36
N GLY A 233 6.47 -2.34 8.82
CA GLY A 233 6.11 -3.39 9.77
C GLY A 233 5.60 -2.86 11.12
N THR A 234 6.06 -1.69 11.55
CA THR A 234 5.58 -1.02 12.77
C THR A 234 4.08 -0.69 12.66
N ARG A 235 3.67 -0.14 11.51
CA ARG A 235 2.27 0.19 11.22
C ARG A 235 1.40 -1.06 11.11
N ARG A 236 1.84 -2.07 10.34
CA ARG A 236 1.11 -3.33 10.17
C ARG A 236 0.96 -4.10 11.48
N GLY A 237 1.99 -4.12 12.32
CA GLY A 237 1.96 -4.72 13.65
C GLY A 237 1.23 -3.89 14.70
N ARG A 238 0.68 -2.71 14.34
CA ARG A 238 0.00 -1.78 15.27
C ARG A 238 0.85 -1.49 16.52
N ALA A 239 2.15 -1.25 16.30
CA ALA A 239 3.15 -1.16 17.35
C ALA A 239 3.46 0.27 17.81
N GLU A 240 2.69 1.27 17.35
CA GLU A 240 2.94 2.69 17.58
C GLU A 240 3.03 3.06 19.07
N LYS A 241 2.17 2.46 19.89
CA LYS A 241 2.16 2.71 21.34
C LYS A 241 3.42 2.20 22.04
N SER A 242 3.84 0.98 21.71
CA SER A 242 5.08 0.41 22.26
C SER A 242 6.32 1.11 21.72
N LEU A 243 6.30 1.53 20.44
CA LEU A 243 7.37 2.33 19.85
C LEU A 243 7.54 3.65 20.61
N LEU A 244 6.46 4.38 20.89
CA LEU A 244 6.52 5.64 21.65
C LEU A 244 7.09 5.40 23.04
N SER A 245 6.57 4.40 23.77
CA SER A 245 7.07 4.06 25.11
C SER A 245 8.57 3.72 25.12
N ILE A 246 9.03 2.90 24.16
CA ILE A 246 10.44 2.52 24.04
C ILE A 246 11.32 3.75 23.72
N ALA A 247 10.86 4.60 22.79
CA ALA A 247 11.59 5.81 22.41
C ALA A 247 11.76 6.76 23.60
N GLU A 248 10.70 6.98 24.39
CA GLU A 248 10.75 7.81 25.61
C GLU A 248 11.62 7.20 26.69
N LYS A 249 11.48 5.90 27.01
CA LYS A 249 12.34 5.19 27.96
C LYS A 249 13.82 5.30 27.60
N LEU A 250 14.14 5.17 26.33
CA LEU A 250 15.51 5.26 25.83
C LEU A 250 15.96 6.68 25.55
N ARG A 251 15.05 7.66 25.49
CA ARG A 251 15.30 9.00 24.93
C ARG A 251 15.96 8.89 23.55
N ALA A 252 15.46 7.99 22.71
CA ALA A 252 16.02 7.66 21.41
C ALA A 252 15.36 8.46 20.29
N PRO A 253 16.10 9.21 19.47
CA PRO A 253 15.57 9.80 18.25
C PRO A 253 14.95 8.73 17.35
N VAL A 254 13.78 9.04 16.77
CA VAL A 254 13.02 8.14 15.91
C VAL A 254 12.87 8.74 14.53
N ILE A 255 13.22 7.99 13.49
CA ILE A 255 12.96 8.32 12.11
C ILE A 255 12.01 7.29 11.50
N CYS A 256 11.03 7.77 10.71
CA CYS A 256 10.14 6.90 9.95
C CYS A 256 10.66 6.71 8.52
N THR A 257 10.58 5.47 8.02
CA THR A 257 10.75 5.23 6.57
C THR A 257 9.48 5.67 5.82
N PRO A 258 9.47 5.78 4.48
CA PRO A 258 8.25 6.06 3.73
C PRO A 258 7.08 5.14 4.10
N GLY A 259 7.34 3.83 4.26
CA GLY A 259 6.34 2.86 4.70
C GLY A 259 5.96 2.94 6.17
N GLY A 260 6.81 3.54 7.00
CA GLY A 260 6.59 3.78 8.43
C GLY A 260 6.02 5.15 8.75
N ASN A 261 5.73 5.99 7.75
CA ASN A 261 5.19 7.32 7.96
C ASN A 261 3.91 7.26 8.83
N GLY A 262 3.87 8.07 9.89
CA GLY A 262 2.80 8.07 10.89
C GLY A 262 2.95 7.01 12.00
N ALA A 263 4.00 6.17 12.00
CA ALA A 263 4.27 5.23 13.10
C ALA A 263 4.73 5.93 14.39
N PHE A 264 5.28 7.12 14.28
CA PHE A 264 5.71 7.94 15.41
C PHE A 264 5.15 9.36 15.29
N PRO A 265 4.73 10.02 16.39
CA PRO A 265 4.14 11.35 16.32
C PRO A 265 5.11 12.37 15.69
N TRP A 266 4.66 13.03 14.63
CA TRP A 266 5.48 13.94 13.83
C TRP A 266 6.11 15.09 14.61
N THR A 267 5.37 15.65 15.57
CA THR A 267 5.78 16.81 16.39
C THR A 267 6.42 16.44 17.72
N HIS A 268 6.66 15.13 17.99
CA HIS A 268 7.31 14.70 19.20
C HIS A 268 8.76 15.19 19.26
N GLU A 269 9.26 15.55 20.44
CA GLU A 269 10.61 16.10 20.63
C GLU A 269 11.75 15.15 20.18
N LEU A 270 11.49 13.84 20.10
CA LEU A 270 12.40 12.82 19.58
C LEU A 270 12.16 12.47 18.11
N SER A 271 11.24 13.16 17.41
CA SER A 271 10.89 12.83 16.03
C SER A 271 11.84 13.46 15.01
N LEU A 272 12.58 12.64 14.30
CA LEU A 272 13.35 13.02 13.10
C LEU A 272 12.45 13.05 11.83
N GLN A 273 11.13 12.88 12.03
CA GLN A 273 10.15 12.83 10.96
C GLN A 273 10.41 11.68 9.95
N SER A 274 10.40 11.96 8.65
CA SER A 274 10.65 10.94 7.61
C SER A 274 11.81 11.33 6.67
N TRP A 275 12.74 12.16 7.12
CA TRP A 275 13.88 12.65 6.31
C TRP A 275 15.02 11.62 6.18
N ILE A 276 14.69 10.33 6.01
CA ILE A 276 15.69 9.24 5.98
C ILE A 276 16.66 9.32 4.79
N GLU A 277 16.27 10.00 3.71
CA GLU A 277 17.14 10.22 2.54
C GLU A 277 18.10 11.41 2.72
N ASP A 278 18.03 12.12 3.86
CA ASP A 278 18.89 13.26 4.14
C ASP A 278 20.14 12.83 4.91
N ARG A 279 21.31 13.27 4.44
CA ARG A 279 22.59 12.91 5.05
C ARG A 279 22.72 13.36 6.50
N HIS A 280 22.14 14.50 6.87
CA HIS A 280 22.15 14.94 8.26
C HIS A 280 21.42 13.97 9.19
N MET A 281 20.44 13.23 8.66
CA MET A 281 19.74 12.19 9.40
C MET A 281 20.51 10.87 9.39
N THR A 282 21.03 10.45 8.23
CA THR A 282 21.83 9.23 8.16
C THR A 282 23.14 9.34 8.96
N ASP A 283 23.82 10.49 8.94
CA ASP A 283 25.02 10.73 9.76
C ASP A 283 24.72 10.58 11.27
N LEU A 284 23.56 11.08 11.72
CA LEU A 284 23.10 10.91 13.10
C LEU A 284 22.85 9.42 13.42
N LEU A 285 22.12 8.73 12.55
CA LEU A 285 21.81 7.31 12.76
C LEU A 285 23.07 6.42 12.72
N GLU A 286 24.04 6.77 11.88
CA GLU A 286 25.34 6.08 11.81
C GLU A 286 26.17 6.25 13.08
N ASP A 287 26.00 7.35 13.81
CA ASP A 287 26.68 7.62 15.08
C ASP A 287 26.02 6.94 16.28
N ALA A 288 24.84 6.34 16.11
CA ALA A 288 24.18 5.57 17.16
C ALA A 288 25.07 4.40 17.61
N ASP A 289 25.21 4.19 18.93
CA ASP A 289 25.91 3.02 19.46
C ASP A 289 25.02 1.77 19.48
N VAL A 290 23.68 1.96 19.54
CA VAL A 290 22.68 0.92 19.29
C VAL A 290 21.56 1.50 18.42
N LEU A 291 21.39 0.92 17.24
CA LEU A 291 20.33 1.25 16.30
C LEU A 291 19.25 0.16 16.30
N ILE A 292 18.00 0.52 16.57
CA ILE A 292 16.87 -0.39 16.45
C ILE A 292 16.22 -0.16 15.09
N VAL A 293 16.06 -1.22 14.29
CA VAL A 293 15.39 -1.19 12.99
C VAL A 293 14.15 -2.07 13.07
N ILE A 294 12.97 -1.50 12.87
CA ILE A 294 11.69 -2.17 13.09
C ILE A 294 10.91 -2.24 11.80
N GLY A 295 10.64 -3.47 11.32
CA GLY A 295 9.81 -3.69 10.14
C GLY A 295 10.31 -2.96 8.88
N SER A 296 11.62 -2.97 8.68
CA SER A 296 12.30 -2.37 7.52
C SER A 296 13.48 -3.23 7.08
N SER A 297 13.56 -3.45 5.77
CA SER A 297 14.68 -4.15 5.15
C SER A 297 15.97 -3.35 5.08
N LEU A 298 15.97 -2.06 5.44
CA LEU A 298 17.05 -1.13 5.11
C LEU A 298 17.43 -1.20 3.62
N GLY A 299 16.40 -1.23 2.76
CA GLY A 299 16.56 -1.29 1.31
C GLY A 299 17.08 0.03 0.74
N GLU A 300 17.11 0.13 -0.58
CA GLU A 300 17.77 1.20 -1.34
C GLU A 300 17.45 2.62 -0.82
N VAL A 301 16.17 2.97 -0.73
CA VAL A 301 15.73 4.30 -0.25
C VAL A 301 16.06 4.51 1.24
N THR A 302 15.76 3.53 2.08
CA THR A 302 15.92 3.64 3.54
C THR A 302 17.36 3.52 4.02
N SER A 303 18.27 3.12 3.15
CA SER A 303 19.71 3.09 3.38
C SER A 303 20.46 4.16 2.58
N ASN A 304 19.74 5.17 2.12
CA ASN A 304 20.28 6.23 1.28
C ASN A 304 21.12 5.65 0.14
N TYR A 305 20.48 4.78 -0.66
CA TYR A 305 21.08 4.06 -1.80
C TYR A 305 22.30 3.20 -1.41
N PHE A 306 22.15 2.46 -0.30
CA PHE A 306 23.20 1.60 0.28
C PHE A 306 24.49 2.32 0.68
N THR A 307 24.43 3.64 0.91
CA THR A 307 25.56 4.39 1.47
C THR A 307 25.54 4.43 2.99
N PHE A 308 24.41 4.10 3.62
CA PHE A 308 24.22 4.06 5.07
C PHE A 308 25.11 3.00 5.73
N ALA A 309 25.99 3.42 6.62
CA ALA A 309 27.01 2.58 7.25
C ALA A 309 27.01 2.74 8.79
N PRO A 310 26.05 2.14 9.52
CA PRO A 310 25.97 2.21 10.97
C PRO A 310 27.25 1.73 11.64
N ARG A 311 27.77 2.52 12.60
CA ARG A 311 29.00 2.22 13.33
C ARG A 311 28.75 1.43 14.61
N GLY A 312 27.54 1.50 15.14
CA GLY A 312 27.12 0.79 16.34
C GLY A 312 26.52 -0.58 16.07
N ARG A 313 25.92 -1.15 17.12
CA ARG A 313 25.19 -2.42 17.03
C ARG A 313 23.82 -2.20 16.46
N ILE A 314 23.33 -3.15 15.65
CA ILE A 314 21.99 -3.12 15.10
C ILE A 314 21.13 -4.20 15.76
N VAL A 315 19.94 -3.82 16.23
CA VAL A 315 18.86 -4.74 16.59
C VAL A 315 17.80 -4.62 15.48
N GLN A 316 17.68 -5.64 14.64
CA GLN A 316 16.72 -5.66 13.54
C GLN A 316 15.55 -6.58 13.88
N ILE A 317 14.32 -6.03 13.88
CA ILE A 317 13.07 -6.73 14.15
C ILE A 317 12.28 -6.79 12.84
N ASP A 318 12.07 -7.99 12.31
CA ASP A 318 11.26 -8.17 11.10
C ASP A 318 10.60 -9.57 11.10
N ALA A 319 9.42 -9.64 10.48
CA ALA A 319 8.70 -10.91 10.32
C ALA A 319 9.27 -11.76 9.19
N GLU A 320 9.83 -11.12 8.15
CA GLU A 320 10.40 -11.78 6.98
C GLU A 320 11.86 -12.19 7.26
N PRO A 321 12.15 -13.49 7.41
CA PRO A 321 13.48 -13.94 7.78
C PRO A 321 14.57 -13.61 6.75
N ARG A 322 14.20 -13.44 5.47
CA ARG A 322 15.16 -13.10 4.40
C ARG A 322 15.64 -11.64 4.49
N VAL A 323 14.92 -10.81 5.25
CA VAL A 323 15.27 -9.40 5.49
C VAL A 323 16.30 -9.25 6.60
N LEU A 324 16.25 -10.14 7.61
CA LEU A 324 17.13 -10.06 8.77
C LEU A 324 18.58 -10.18 8.36
N GLU A 325 19.39 -9.21 8.77
CA GLU A 325 20.83 -9.12 8.52
C GLU A 325 21.25 -9.12 7.04
N SER A 326 20.26 -8.94 6.12
CA SER A 326 20.52 -8.99 4.67
C SER A 326 21.40 -7.84 4.17
N ASN A 327 21.22 -6.65 4.72
CA ASN A 327 21.95 -5.43 4.33
C ASN A 327 22.93 -4.94 5.39
N SER A 328 22.75 -5.33 6.65
CA SER A 328 23.64 -4.93 7.75
C SER A 328 23.67 -6.03 8.81
N PRO A 329 24.87 -6.44 9.28
CA PRO A 329 24.98 -7.45 10.33
C PRO A 329 24.44 -6.90 11.66
N GLY A 330 23.77 -7.76 12.46
CA GLY A 330 23.20 -7.34 13.72
C GLY A 330 22.57 -8.46 14.52
N LEU A 331 21.76 -8.12 15.51
CA LEU A 331 20.90 -9.02 16.25
C LEU A 331 19.55 -9.10 15.53
N GLY A 332 19.36 -10.11 14.69
CA GLY A 332 18.11 -10.35 13.98
C GLY A 332 17.05 -11.00 14.90
N ILE A 333 15.90 -10.35 15.07
CA ILE A 333 14.76 -10.85 15.82
C ILE A 333 13.63 -11.11 14.84
N ARG A 334 13.41 -12.38 14.48
CA ARG A 334 12.27 -12.77 13.67
C ARG A 334 11.00 -12.73 14.50
N ALA A 335 10.15 -11.76 14.25
CA ALA A 335 8.86 -11.63 14.94
C ALA A 335 7.94 -10.64 14.23
N ASP A 336 6.63 -10.71 14.55
CA ASP A 336 5.72 -9.60 14.30
C ASP A 336 6.16 -8.36 15.10
N ALA A 337 6.12 -7.18 14.47
CA ALA A 337 6.61 -5.96 15.11
C ALA A 337 5.81 -5.58 16.37
N GLY A 338 4.48 -5.79 16.36
CA GLY A 338 3.63 -5.53 17.52
C GLY A 338 3.97 -6.43 18.70
N GLN A 339 4.11 -7.73 18.46
CA GLN A 339 4.48 -8.69 19.49
C GLN A 339 5.92 -8.46 20.01
N ALA A 340 6.84 -8.15 19.10
CA ALA A 340 8.23 -7.90 19.48
C ALA A 340 8.39 -6.62 20.30
N LEU A 341 7.76 -5.52 19.89
CA LEU A 341 7.86 -4.26 20.62
C LEU A 341 7.12 -4.32 21.96
N ALA A 342 5.99 -5.04 22.07
CA ALA A 342 5.32 -5.26 23.34
C ALA A 342 6.24 -6.01 24.34
N ALA A 343 6.88 -7.10 23.88
CA ALA A 343 7.83 -7.86 24.70
C ALA A 343 9.08 -7.05 25.08
N LEU A 344 9.58 -6.23 24.15
CA LEU A 344 10.73 -5.37 24.41
C LEU A 344 10.39 -4.25 25.40
N ASP A 345 9.23 -3.61 25.24
CA ASP A 345 8.74 -2.53 26.10
C ASP A 345 8.52 -3.01 27.55
N GLU A 346 7.94 -4.21 27.72
CA GLU A 346 7.76 -4.84 29.02
C GLU A 346 9.09 -5.17 29.69
N ALA A 347 10.04 -5.72 28.93
CA ALA A 347 11.35 -6.13 29.46
C ALA A 347 12.32 -4.97 29.71
N LEU A 348 12.12 -3.83 29.05
CA LEU A 348 13.00 -2.66 29.14
C LEU A 348 12.64 -1.81 30.35
N VAL A 349 13.37 -2.02 31.45
CA VAL A 349 13.26 -1.23 32.68
C VAL A 349 14.43 -0.24 32.72
N MET A 350 14.12 1.06 32.66
CA MET A 350 15.11 2.12 32.70
C MET A 350 15.00 2.92 34.00
N PRO A 351 16.11 3.41 34.54
CA PRO A 351 16.07 4.41 35.62
C PRO A 351 15.33 5.66 35.18
N VAL A 352 14.45 6.20 36.03
CA VAL A 352 13.61 7.37 35.71
C VAL A 352 14.43 8.60 35.30
N ASP A 353 15.66 8.72 35.77
CA ASP A 353 16.57 9.87 35.51
C ASP A 353 17.79 9.47 34.65
N ALA A 354 17.68 8.46 33.79
CA ALA A 354 18.79 8.09 32.92
C ALA A 354 19.11 9.24 31.94
N ALA A 355 20.01 10.13 32.32
CA ALA A 355 20.48 11.18 31.43
C ALA A 355 21.22 10.55 30.26
N ARG A 356 20.68 10.72 29.06
CA ARG A 356 21.33 10.33 27.81
C ARG A 356 21.86 11.56 27.12
N SER A 357 23.06 11.43 26.56
CA SER A 357 23.73 12.54 25.92
C SER A 357 24.54 12.05 24.73
N TRP A 358 24.27 12.65 23.59
CA TRP A 358 25.04 12.43 22.37
C TRP A 358 26.20 13.43 22.33
N HIS A 359 27.38 12.98 22.75
CA HIS A 359 28.57 13.84 22.80
C HIS A 359 28.35 15.18 23.56
N GLY A 360 27.56 15.14 24.62
CA GLY A 360 27.23 16.32 25.43
C GLY A 360 25.94 17.05 25.06
N THR A 361 25.27 16.66 23.96
CA THR A 361 24.00 17.23 23.51
C THR A 361 22.83 16.34 23.93
N ALA A 362 21.75 16.92 24.44
CA ALA A 362 20.53 16.19 24.74
C ALA A 362 19.86 15.66 23.43
N PRO A 363 19.24 14.47 23.43
CA PRO A 363 18.63 13.91 22.22
C PRO A 363 17.60 14.84 21.57
N GLU A 364 16.82 15.55 22.35
CA GLU A 364 15.78 16.49 21.89
C GLU A 364 16.39 17.71 21.17
N ASP A 365 17.51 18.22 21.70
CA ASP A 365 18.26 19.32 21.07
C ASP A 365 18.93 18.84 19.79
N LEU A 366 19.47 17.62 19.78
CA LEU A 366 20.06 16.99 18.59
C LEU A 366 19.05 16.83 17.46
N VAL A 367 17.82 16.38 17.78
CA VAL A 367 16.71 16.29 16.82
C VAL A 367 16.41 17.67 16.22
N LYS A 368 16.23 18.68 17.07
CA LYS A 368 15.96 20.06 16.66
C LYS A 368 17.06 20.63 15.74
N GLU A 369 18.32 20.41 16.11
CA GLU A 369 19.47 20.85 15.30
C GLU A 369 19.52 20.13 13.95
N SER A 370 19.24 18.83 13.92
CA SER A 370 19.26 18.03 12.69
C SER A 370 18.14 18.46 11.74
N LEU A 371 16.93 18.67 12.22
CA LEU A 371 15.81 19.20 11.42
C LEU A 371 16.12 20.62 10.90
N ALA A 372 16.78 21.46 11.68
CA ALA A 372 17.21 22.79 11.24
C ALA A 372 18.27 22.70 10.11
N LYS A 373 19.18 21.73 10.15
CA LYS A 373 20.16 21.49 9.08
C LYS A 373 19.47 21.04 7.78
N VAL A 374 18.49 20.12 7.86
CA VAL A 374 17.69 19.72 6.69
C VAL A 374 17.00 20.93 6.08
N LYS A 375 16.32 21.74 6.91
CA LYS A 375 15.65 22.95 6.44
C LYS A 375 16.61 23.92 5.75
N ALA A 376 17.76 24.20 6.35
CA ALA A 376 18.77 25.09 5.79
C ALA A 376 19.32 24.56 4.45
N ARG A 377 19.52 23.24 4.34
CA ARG A 377 19.93 22.60 3.09
C ARG A 377 18.88 22.78 1.98
N LEU A 378 17.61 22.57 2.28
CA LEU A 378 16.52 22.75 1.31
C LEU A 378 16.39 24.21 0.88
N GLU A 379 16.51 25.16 1.81
CA GLU A 379 16.52 26.59 1.51
C GLU A 379 17.70 26.96 0.59
N SER A 380 18.87 26.36 0.78
CA SER A 380 20.05 26.60 -0.07
C SER A 380 19.89 26.10 -1.51
N GLN A 381 18.94 25.22 -1.77
CA GLN A 381 18.64 24.65 -3.09
C GLN A 381 17.52 25.40 -3.83
N ASP A 382 17.00 26.50 -3.28
CA ASP A 382 15.87 27.25 -3.87
C ASP A 382 14.62 26.37 -4.12
N LEU A 383 14.24 25.59 -3.11
CA LEU A 383 13.10 24.67 -3.12
C LEU A 383 11.88 25.21 -2.34
N GLY A 384 11.82 26.52 -2.14
CA GLY A 384 10.72 27.17 -1.41
C GLY A 384 9.36 26.99 -2.06
N LYS A 385 9.31 26.90 -3.39
CA LYS A 385 8.09 26.63 -4.17
C LYS A 385 7.53 25.24 -3.85
N GLU A 386 8.38 24.24 -3.84
CA GLU A 386 8.01 22.84 -3.59
C GLU A 386 7.53 22.65 -2.14
N LEU A 387 8.28 23.18 -1.19
CA LEU A 387 7.90 23.15 0.23
C LEU A 387 6.57 23.84 0.48
N LYS A 388 6.35 24.99 -0.15
CA LYS A 388 5.07 25.71 -0.03
C LYS A 388 3.93 24.90 -0.66
N PHE A 389 4.11 24.35 -1.85
CA PHE A 389 3.11 23.53 -2.53
C PHE A 389 2.70 22.31 -1.68
N MET A 390 3.67 21.60 -1.11
CA MET A 390 3.41 20.47 -0.21
C MET A 390 2.71 20.90 1.09
N SER A 391 3.10 22.06 1.65
CA SER A 391 2.44 22.63 2.82
C SER A 391 0.98 23.02 2.52
N ASP A 392 0.72 23.67 1.40
CA ASP A 392 -0.63 24.08 0.99
C ASP A 392 -1.56 22.86 0.82
N ILE A 393 -1.06 21.76 0.24
CA ILE A 393 -1.80 20.49 0.19
C ILE A 393 -2.03 19.95 1.61
N ARG A 394 -0.98 19.89 2.45
CA ARG A 394 -1.10 19.33 3.80
C ARG A 394 -2.10 20.11 4.66
N ASP A 395 -2.11 21.42 4.55
CA ASP A 395 -2.98 22.31 5.33
C ASP A 395 -4.45 22.25 4.86
N ALA A 396 -4.67 21.90 3.60
CA ALA A 396 -6.01 21.67 3.07
C ALA A 396 -6.59 20.31 3.49
N VAL A 397 -5.73 19.29 3.66
CA VAL A 397 -6.16 17.92 3.96
C VAL A 397 -6.55 17.78 5.43
N PRO A 398 -7.77 17.32 5.78
CA PRO A 398 -8.20 17.02 7.14
C PRO A 398 -7.22 16.12 7.90
N ALA A 399 -7.19 16.26 9.22
CA ALA A 399 -6.20 15.57 10.04
C ALA A 399 -6.33 14.04 10.01
N ASP A 400 -7.53 13.52 9.82
CA ASP A 400 -7.90 12.10 9.81
C ASP A 400 -8.06 11.51 8.40
N MET A 401 -7.89 12.33 7.34
CA MET A 401 -8.06 11.85 5.97
C MET A 401 -6.91 10.95 5.55
N GLN A 402 -7.27 9.83 4.93
CA GLN A 402 -6.29 8.94 4.27
C GLN A 402 -5.91 9.46 2.90
N THR A 403 -4.63 9.30 2.54
CA THR A 403 -4.07 9.79 1.29
C THR A 403 -3.32 8.69 0.55
N PHE A 404 -3.50 8.63 -0.79
CA PHE A 404 -2.93 7.61 -1.66
C PHE A 404 -2.11 8.28 -2.78
N TRP A 405 -0.82 8.01 -2.81
CA TRP A 405 0.14 8.72 -3.64
C TRP A 405 0.77 7.81 -4.67
N ASP A 406 0.68 8.22 -5.92
CA ASP A 406 1.37 7.57 -7.03
C ASP A 406 2.87 7.91 -7.03
N MET A 407 3.68 7.19 -7.80
CA MET A 407 5.11 7.45 -7.94
C MET A 407 5.35 8.69 -8.80
N THR A 408 5.37 9.85 -8.15
CA THR A 408 5.54 11.19 -8.75
C THR A 408 6.48 12.02 -7.90
N ILE A 409 6.95 13.16 -8.42
CA ILE A 409 7.78 14.09 -7.63
C ILE A 409 7.09 14.48 -6.32
N SER A 410 5.77 14.75 -6.36
CA SER A 410 5.01 15.08 -5.14
C SER A 410 5.01 13.96 -4.11
N ALA A 411 4.99 12.68 -4.53
CA ALA A 411 5.05 11.56 -3.60
C ALA A 411 6.45 11.38 -2.99
N TYR A 412 7.51 11.59 -3.75
CA TYR A 412 8.88 11.59 -3.20
C TYR A 412 9.06 12.70 -2.16
N TRP A 413 8.49 13.89 -2.39
CA TRP A 413 8.40 14.92 -1.35
C TRP A 413 7.57 14.45 -0.16
N GLY A 414 6.43 13.79 -0.41
CA GLY A 414 5.56 13.24 0.63
C GLY A 414 6.26 12.20 1.50
N TRP A 415 7.14 11.38 0.94
CA TRP A 415 7.94 10.41 1.72
C TRP A 415 8.75 11.06 2.83
N SER A 416 9.24 12.29 2.59
CA SER A 416 10.10 13.01 3.53
C SER A 416 9.36 14.04 4.38
N CYS A 417 8.40 14.80 3.81
CA CYS A 417 7.81 15.96 4.46
C CYS A 417 6.31 15.83 4.82
N TRP A 418 5.67 14.67 4.60
CA TRP A 418 4.24 14.52 4.88
C TRP A 418 3.98 14.15 6.34
N ASP A 419 3.33 15.05 7.07
CA ASP A 419 2.76 14.75 8.39
C ASP A 419 1.39 14.08 8.23
N ALA A 420 1.32 12.77 8.43
CA ALA A 420 0.08 12.00 8.32
C ALA A 420 -0.97 12.39 9.37
N ARG A 421 -0.56 13.00 10.48
CA ARG A 421 -1.41 13.34 11.64
C ARG A 421 -2.18 12.10 12.13
N GLN A 422 -3.52 12.16 12.13
CA GLN A 422 -4.42 11.05 12.50
C GLN A 422 -4.82 10.20 11.29
N GLY A 423 -4.56 10.68 10.06
CA GLY A 423 -4.78 9.97 8.82
C GLY A 423 -3.66 8.97 8.53
N GLN A 424 -3.64 8.47 7.31
CA GLN A 424 -2.58 7.57 6.84
C GLN A 424 -2.02 8.05 5.51
N PHE A 425 -0.75 7.78 5.32
CA PHE A 425 -0.03 8.04 4.08
C PHE A 425 0.27 6.70 3.39
N HIS A 426 -0.28 6.51 2.22
CA HIS A 426 -0.07 5.31 1.41
C HIS A 426 0.56 5.69 0.08
N SER A 427 1.58 4.96 -0.34
CA SER A 427 2.21 5.13 -1.65
C SER A 427 2.66 3.79 -2.22
N ALA A 428 3.02 3.77 -3.50
CA ALA A 428 3.55 2.59 -4.17
C ALA A 428 5.04 2.36 -3.86
N GLN A 429 5.44 2.49 -2.60
CA GLN A 429 6.85 2.39 -2.18
C GLN A 429 7.42 0.97 -2.26
N GLY A 430 6.61 -0.04 -2.46
CA GLY A 430 7.06 -1.44 -2.50
C GLY A 430 7.64 -1.84 -3.85
N ALA A 431 6.92 -1.53 -4.92
CA ALA A 431 7.29 -1.91 -6.28
C ALA A 431 7.48 -0.71 -7.22
N GLY A 432 6.99 0.46 -6.85
CA GLY A 432 7.10 1.67 -7.67
C GLY A 432 6.21 1.68 -8.90
N GLY A 433 5.14 0.89 -8.92
CA GLY A 433 4.23 0.77 -10.06
C GLY A 433 3.43 2.06 -10.31
N LEU A 434 3.48 2.59 -11.54
CA LEU A 434 2.69 3.75 -11.94
C LEU A 434 1.20 3.40 -12.00
N GLY A 435 0.34 4.40 -11.70
CA GLY A 435 -1.12 4.25 -11.71
C GLY A 435 -1.71 3.76 -10.39
N TYR A 436 -0.93 3.69 -9.31
CA TYR A 436 -1.36 3.23 -7.99
C TYR A 436 -2.37 4.19 -7.32
N GLY A 437 -2.08 5.49 -7.31
CA GLY A 437 -2.72 6.46 -6.41
C GLY A 437 -4.25 6.47 -6.48
N PHE A 438 -4.81 6.56 -7.68
CA PHE A 438 -6.26 6.70 -7.85
C PHE A 438 -7.03 5.39 -7.60
N PRO A 439 -6.65 4.22 -8.16
CA PRO A 439 -7.33 2.97 -7.84
C PRO A 439 -7.22 2.57 -6.37
N ALA A 440 -6.05 2.76 -5.74
CA ALA A 440 -5.88 2.51 -4.31
C ALA A 440 -6.78 3.41 -3.46
N ALA A 441 -6.93 4.69 -3.84
CA ALA A 441 -7.87 5.61 -3.21
C ALA A 441 -9.33 5.15 -3.37
N ILE A 442 -9.70 4.63 -4.54
CA ILE A 442 -11.02 4.01 -4.74
C ILE A 442 -11.24 2.89 -3.72
N GLY A 443 -10.28 1.98 -3.61
CA GLY A 443 -10.34 0.90 -2.62
C GLY A 443 -10.40 1.40 -1.19
N GLY A 444 -9.59 2.40 -0.85
CA GLY A 444 -9.57 3.02 0.47
C GLY A 444 -10.90 3.65 0.85
N ALA A 445 -11.53 4.42 -0.05
CA ALA A 445 -12.83 5.03 0.20
C ALA A 445 -13.95 3.98 0.40
N VAL A 446 -13.95 2.92 -0.44
CA VAL A 446 -14.87 1.78 -0.29
C VAL A 446 -14.64 1.06 1.04
N GLY A 447 -13.38 0.92 1.45
CA GLY A 447 -13.03 0.32 2.73
C GLY A 447 -13.55 1.11 3.93
N LEU A 448 -13.40 2.42 3.93
CA LEU A 448 -13.94 3.29 4.98
C LEU A 448 -15.46 3.19 5.08
N GLU A 449 -16.17 3.14 3.95
CA GLU A 449 -17.62 2.92 3.92
C GLU A 449 -17.98 1.56 4.52
N THR A 450 -17.25 0.52 4.17
CA THR A 450 -17.44 -0.85 4.68
C THR A 450 -17.31 -0.94 6.20
N LEU A 451 -16.41 -0.15 6.79
CA LEU A 451 -16.23 -0.04 8.24
C LEU A 451 -17.31 0.82 8.93
N GLY A 452 -18.28 1.36 8.19
CA GLY A 452 -19.31 2.26 8.72
C GLY A 452 -18.76 3.67 9.06
N ASN A 453 -17.61 4.02 8.55
CA ASN A 453 -16.98 5.33 8.67
C ASN A 453 -16.76 5.96 7.28
N PRO A 454 -17.85 6.20 6.53
CA PRO A 454 -17.71 6.72 5.18
C PRO A 454 -16.99 8.07 5.19
N GLY A 455 -15.94 8.17 4.42
CA GLY A 455 -15.12 9.37 4.35
C GLY A 455 -14.52 9.55 2.96
N ARG A 456 -14.21 10.81 2.65
CA ARG A 456 -13.48 11.14 1.45
C ARG A 456 -12.00 10.85 1.64
N VAL A 457 -11.34 10.45 0.55
CA VAL A 457 -9.89 10.24 0.51
C VAL A 457 -9.26 11.13 -0.58
N LEU A 458 -7.98 11.39 -0.45
CA LEU A 458 -7.18 12.09 -1.46
C LEU A 458 -6.33 11.09 -2.24
N ALA A 459 -6.43 11.14 -3.58
CA ALA A 459 -5.47 10.53 -4.49
C ALA A 459 -4.55 11.60 -5.08
N VAL A 460 -3.25 11.32 -5.21
CA VAL A 460 -2.28 12.23 -5.85
C VAL A 460 -1.50 11.47 -6.92
N SER A 461 -1.51 11.98 -8.14
CA SER A 461 -0.78 11.40 -9.27
C SER A 461 -0.09 12.50 -10.10
N GLY A 462 0.97 12.15 -10.82
CA GLY A 462 1.48 12.94 -11.93
C GLY A 462 0.67 12.68 -13.21
N ASP A 463 0.84 13.51 -14.22
CA ASP A 463 0.16 13.33 -15.52
C ASP A 463 0.51 12.00 -16.19
N GLY A 464 1.78 11.60 -16.17
CA GLY A 464 2.22 10.33 -16.73
C GLY A 464 1.62 9.12 -16.00
N SER A 465 1.59 9.13 -14.67
CA SER A 465 1.02 8.04 -13.89
C SER A 465 -0.51 8.03 -13.92
N ALA A 466 -1.15 9.20 -14.00
CA ALA A 466 -2.62 9.31 -14.12
C ALA A 466 -3.15 8.57 -15.35
N MET A 467 -2.40 8.56 -16.44
CA MET A 467 -2.80 7.86 -17.67
C MET A 467 -2.88 6.33 -17.52
N TYR A 468 -2.18 5.73 -16.57
CA TYR A 468 -2.29 4.29 -16.27
C TYR A 468 -3.62 3.91 -15.63
N SER A 469 -4.28 4.85 -14.96
CA SER A 469 -5.52 4.59 -14.21
C SER A 469 -6.69 5.50 -14.59
N ILE A 470 -6.56 6.27 -15.67
CA ILE A 470 -7.58 7.24 -16.10
C ILE A 470 -8.96 6.62 -16.35
N SER A 471 -9.00 5.36 -16.80
CA SER A 471 -10.24 4.60 -17.03
C SER A 471 -11.05 4.39 -15.74
N GLU A 472 -10.40 4.43 -14.58
CA GLU A 472 -11.07 4.23 -13.29
C GLU A 472 -11.93 5.43 -12.86
N LEU A 473 -11.88 6.56 -13.58
CA LEU A 473 -12.90 7.61 -13.47
C LEU A 473 -14.31 7.05 -13.72
N ALA A 474 -14.43 6.10 -14.66
CA ALA A 474 -15.69 5.39 -14.90
C ALA A 474 -16.10 4.53 -13.69
N THR A 475 -15.16 3.85 -13.05
CA THR A 475 -15.41 3.07 -11.83
C THR A 475 -15.84 3.96 -10.68
N ALA A 476 -15.10 5.03 -10.40
CA ALA A 476 -15.42 5.98 -9.34
C ALA A 476 -16.79 6.64 -9.55
N LYS A 477 -17.12 6.99 -10.81
CA LYS A 477 -18.43 7.54 -11.18
C LYS A 477 -19.55 6.52 -11.04
N GLN A 478 -19.36 5.29 -11.52
CA GLN A 478 -20.35 4.22 -11.47
C GLN A 478 -20.79 3.91 -10.03
N HIS A 479 -19.85 3.85 -9.12
CA HIS A 479 -20.05 3.51 -7.71
C HIS A 479 -20.17 4.76 -6.82
N ASN A 480 -20.17 5.97 -7.39
CA ASN A 480 -20.23 7.26 -6.68
C ASN A 480 -19.21 7.39 -5.53
N ILE A 481 -17.98 6.90 -5.75
CA ILE A 481 -16.96 6.80 -4.71
C ILE A 481 -16.37 8.18 -4.39
N PRO A 482 -16.32 8.62 -3.11
CA PRO A 482 -15.91 9.95 -2.71
C PRO A 482 -14.37 10.10 -2.70
N VAL A 483 -13.75 10.13 -3.87
CA VAL A 483 -12.31 10.41 -4.04
C VAL A 483 -12.13 11.81 -4.64
N THR A 484 -11.24 12.60 -4.04
CA THR A 484 -10.67 13.79 -4.71
C THR A 484 -9.34 13.39 -5.32
N TRP A 485 -9.19 13.53 -6.63
CA TRP A 485 -7.98 13.19 -7.34
C TRP A 485 -7.21 14.45 -7.75
N LEU A 486 -6.05 14.67 -7.13
CA LEU A 486 -5.10 15.72 -7.52
C LEU A 486 -4.16 15.15 -8.60
N ILE A 487 -4.18 15.75 -9.79
CA ILE A 487 -3.24 15.48 -10.86
C ILE A 487 -2.27 16.65 -10.96
N VAL A 488 -0.99 16.38 -10.69
CA VAL A 488 0.11 17.34 -10.87
C VAL A 488 0.69 17.11 -12.26
N ASP A 489 0.40 18.02 -13.18
CA ASP A 489 0.79 17.94 -14.57
C ASP A 489 2.11 18.69 -14.78
N ASP A 490 3.21 17.95 -14.95
CA ASP A 490 4.55 18.48 -15.19
C ASP A 490 5.07 18.23 -16.62
N GLY A 491 4.22 17.70 -17.48
CA GLY A 491 4.53 17.52 -18.91
C GLY A 491 5.14 16.19 -19.27
N GLY A 492 5.12 15.20 -18.40
CA GLY A 492 5.66 13.88 -18.71
C GLY A 492 6.15 13.09 -17.52
N TYR A 493 7.23 12.34 -17.70
CA TYR A 493 7.88 11.60 -16.61
C TYR A 493 8.93 12.49 -15.93
N GLY A 494 8.47 13.47 -15.12
CA GLY A 494 9.30 14.53 -14.54
C GLY A 494 10.47 14.02 -13.73
N ILE A 495 10.28 13.02 -12.87
CA ILE A 495 11.36 12.43 -12.06
C ILE A 495 12.43 11.74 -12.93
N MET A 496 12.00 11.06 -14.01
CA MET A 496 12.93 10.44 -14.96
C MET A 496 13.72 11.50 -15.73
N ARG A 497 13.07 12.61 -16.07
CA ARG A 497 13.72 13.78 -16.69
C ARG A 497 14.83 14.31 -15.79
N GLU A 498 14.56 14.52 -14.51
CA GLU A 498 15.55 15.01 -13.55
C GLU A 498 16.74 14.05 -13.40
N TYR A 499 16.47 12.75 -13.23
CA TYR A 499 17.53 11.75 -13.13
C TYR A 499 18.41 11.67 -14.38
N MET A 500 17.79 11.69 -15.57
CA MET A 500 18.55 11.64 -16.84
C MET A 500 19.35 12.93 -17.06
N VAL A 501 18.80 14.10 -16.75
CA VAL A 501 19.54 15.37 -16.85
C VAL A 501 20.72 15.37 -15.87
N GLY A 502 20.53 14.93 -14.63
CA GLY A 502 21.59 14.80 -13.64
C GLY A 502 22.70 13.84 -14.06
N ALA A 503 22.34 12.67 -14.60
CA ALA A 503 23.31 11.63 -14.99
C ALA A 503 23.98 11.89 -16.35
N PHE A 504 23.26 12.46 -17.33
CA PHE A 504 23.68 12.53 -18.74
C PHE A 504 23.66 13.94 -19.35
N GLY A 505 23.25 14.95 -18.58
CA GLY A 505 23.09 16.32 -19.06
C GLY A 505 21.89 16.56 -19.98
N LYS A 506 21.10 15.52 -20.29
CA LYS A 506 19.91 15.59 -21.14
C LYS A 506 18.95 14.46 -20.81
N ALA A 507 17.65 14.70 -21.01
CA ALA A 507 16.61 13.68 -20.94
C ALA A 507 16.23 13.18 -22.34
N THR A 508 15.71 11.94 -22.43
CA THR A 508 15.24 11.31 -23.67
C THR A 508 13.97 10.51 -23.36
N ALA A 509 12.93 10.64 -24.20
CA ALA A 509 11.65 9.93 -24.09
C ALA A 509 10.88 10.18 -22.78
N THR A 510 11.06 11.34 -22.16
CA THR A 510 10.38 11.73 -20.93
C THR A 510 9.20 12.68 -21.16
N GLU A 511 9.14 13.33 -22.33
CA GLU A 511 8.05 14.21 -22.72
C GLU A 511 6.85 13.39 -23.20
N LEU A 512 5.65 13.72 -22.75
CA LEU A 512 4.42 13.04 -23.13
C LEU A 512 3.43 13.98 -23.81
N ALA A 513 2.70 13.46 -24.80
CA ALA A 513 1.48 14.10 -25.28
C ALA A 513 0.38 13.88 -24.23
N ARG A 514 -0.08 14.96 -23.60
CA ARG A 514 -1.07 14.91 -22.53
C ARG A 514 -2.45 15.28 -23.03
N PRO A 515 -3.52 14.63 -22.52
CA PRO A 515 -4.86 15.11 -22.74
C PRO A 515 -5.14 16.38 -21.91
N ASP A 516 -6.21 17.08 -22.22
CA ASP A 516 -6.83 18.02 -21.29
C ASP A 516 -7.56 17.20 -20.20
N PHE A 517 -6.94 17.03 -19.04
CA PHE A 517 -7.48 16.20 -17.96
C PHE A 517 -8.83 16.69 -17.44
N VAL A 518 -9.12 18.00 -17.49
CA VAL A 518 -10.42 18.53 -17.10
C VAL A 518 -11.48 18.04 -18.07
N LYS A 519 -11.31 18.24 -19.37
CA LYS A 519 -12.27 17.76 -20.37
C LYS A 519 -12.41 16.24 -20.37
N LEU A 520 -11.32 15.55 -20.10
CA LEU A 520 -11.32 14.09 -20.02
C LEU A 520 -12.16 13.60 -18.83
N ALA A 521 -12.00 14.20 -17.64
CA ALA A 521 -12.81 13.87 -16.47
C ALA A 521 -14.30 14.22 -16.69
N GLU A 522 -14.58 15.37 -17.30
CA GLU A 522 -15.93 15.77 -17.67
C GLU A 522 -16.58 14.78 -18.67
N ALA A 523 -15.80 14.22 -19.60
CA ALA A 523 -16.30 13.18 -20.53
C ALA A 523 -16.71 11.89 -19.80
N PHE A 524 -16.10 11.57 -18.65
CA PHE A 524 -16.55 10.50 -17.74
C PHE A 524 -17.71 10.94 -16.80
N GLY A 525 -18.17 12.19 -16.89
CA GLY A 525 -19.19 12.75 -16.00
C GLY A 525 -18.69 13.02 -14.59
N VAL A 526 -17.37 13.22 -14.43
CA VAL A 526 -16.71 13.56 -13.16
C VAL A 526 -16.36 15.05 -13.17
N PRO A 527 -16.81 15.85 -12.18
CA PRO A 527 -16.44 17.25 -12.07
C PRO A 527 -14.92 17.44 -11.96
N ALA A 528 -14.38 18.41 -12.66
CA ALA A 528 -12.96 18.70 -12.64
C ALA A 528 -12.68 20.20 -12.69
N THR A 529 -11.57 20.63 -12.09
CA THR A 529 -11.11 22.01 -12.14
C THR A 529 -9.61 22.06 -12.36
N ARG A 530 -9.13 23.09 -13.08
CA ARG A 530 -7.71 23.41 -13.21
C ARG A 530 -7.44 24.69 -12.43
N VAL A 531 -6.39 24.68 -11.62
CA VAL A 531 -6.01 25.82 -10.78
C VAL A 531 -4.51 26.08 -10.87
N ALA A 532 -4.09 27.28 -10.50
CA ALA A 532 -2.69 27.62 -10.30
C ALA A 532 -2.12 26.90 -9.06
N PRO A 533 -0.81 26.67 -8.98
CA PRO A 533 -0.20 25.98 -7.83
C PRO A 533 -0.51 26.62 -6.48
N GLU A 534 -0.58 27.93 -6.41
CA GLU A 534 -0.92 28.72 -5.22
C GLU A 534 -2.36 28.54 -4.74
N ASP A 535 -3.26 28.11 -5.60
CA ASP A 535 -4.69 27.91 -5.31
C ASP A 535 -5.02 26.45 -4.98
N VAL A 536 -4.03 25.55 -4.96
CA VAL A 536 -4.23 24.10 -4.77
C VAL A 536 -4.96 23.79 -3.47
N GLY A 537 -4.62 24.50 -2.38
CA GLY A 537 -5.24 24.27 -1.07
C GLY A 537 -6.73 24.55 -1.07
N ASP A 538 -7.17 25.65 -1.67
CA ASP A 538 -8.59 26.02 -1.71
C ASP A 538 -9.36 25.14 -2.70
N ALA A 539 -8.76 24.75 -3.82
CA ALA A 539 -9.35 23.80 -4.75
C ALA A 539 -9.56 22.42 -4.11
N LEU A 540 -8.61 21.92 -3.31
CA LEU A 540 -8.76 20.69 -2.56
C LEU A 540 -9.86 20.77 -1.52
N LYS A 541 -9.95 21.85 -0.74
CA LYS A 541 -11.05 22.07 0.24
C LYS A 541 -12.41 22.05 -0.45
N ALA A 542 -12.53 22.70 -1.61
CA ALA A 542 -13.76 22.65 -2.42
C ALA A 542 -14.05 21.23 -2.92
N GLY A 543 -13.03 20.50 -3.40
CA GLY A 543 -13.13 19.11 -3.80
C GLY A 543 -13.55 18.19 -2.65
N PHE A 544 -13.05 18.42 -1.44
CA PHE A 544 -13.44 17.65 -0.26
C PHE A 544 -14.88 17.88 0.17
N ALA A 545 -15.44 19.03 -0.11
CA ALA A 545 -16.84 19.35 0.16
C ALA A 545 -17.81 18.85 -0.93
N ALA A 546 -17.31 18.41 -2.08
CA ALA A 546 -18.14 17.96 -3.21
C ALA A 546 -18.77 16.58 -2.95
N HIS A 547 -19.83 16.24 -3.72
CA HIS A 547 -20.40 14.89 -3.73
C HIS A 547 -19.73 14.02 -4.79
N GLY A 548 -19.52 12.72 -4.49
CA GLY A 548 -18.93 11.76 -5.42
C GLY A 548 -17.47 12.08 -5.79
N PRO A 549 -16.92 11.47 -6.86
CA PRO A 549 -15.55 11.70 -7.29
C PRO A 549 -15.39 13.09 -7.92
N ASN A 550 -14.21 13.67 -7.78
CA ASN A 550 -13.82 14.91 -8.46
C ASN A 550 -12.32 14.95 -8.73
N VAL A 551 -11.90 15.80 -9.68
CA VAL A 551 -10.52 15.96 -10.11
C VAL A 551 -10.05 17.40 -9.95
N VAL A 552 -8.87 17.59 -9.38
CA VAL A 552 -8.16 18.88 -9.33
C VAL A 552 -6.88 18.73 -10.15
N VAL A 553 -6.68 19.59 -11.13
CA VAL A 553 -5.50 19.57 -12.00
C VAL A 553 -4.64 20.81 -11.70
N VAL A 554 -3.34 20.59 -11.47
CA VAL A 554 -2.36 21.66 -11.27
C VAL A 554 -1.24 21.50 -12.25
N GLU A 555 -1.06 22.46 -13.15
CA GLU A 555 0.08 22.48 -14.08
C GLU A 555 1.27 23.15 -13.38
N THR A 556 2.29 22.37 -13.05
CA THR A 556 3.49 22.90 -12.39
C THR A 556 4.68 21.98 -12.52
N LEU A 557 5.86 22.57 -12.75
CA LEU A 557 7.12 21.86 -12.66
C LEU A 557 7.63 21.94 -11.21
N LEU A 558 7.75 20.80 -10.58
CA LEU A 558 8.37 20.64 -9.28
C LEU A 558 9.77 20.07 -9.47
N LYS A 559 10.72 20.50 -8.65
CA LYS A 559 12.06 19.94 -8.56
C LYS A 559 12.14 18.94 -7.41
N MET A 560 13.00 17.95 -7.53
CA MET A 560 13.43 17.15 -6.39
C MET A 560 14.53 17.88 -5.63
N PHE A 561 14.61 17.66 -4.33
CA PHE A 561 15.82 18.02 -3.57
C PHE A 561 17.00 17.18 -4.06
N ALA A 562 18.19 17.79 -4.11
CA ALA A 562 19.38 17.08 -4.57
C ALA A 562 19.65 15.87 -3.67
N PRO A 563 19.87 14.67 -4.26
CA PRO A 563 20.18 13.49 -3.47
C PRO A 563 21.50 13.67 -2.72
N THR A 564 21.47 13.38 -1.42
CA THR A 564 22.63 13.60 -0.56
C THR A 564 23.72 12.53 -0.67
N HIS A 565 23.37 11.37 -1.24
CA HIS A 565 24.31 10.27 -1.48
C HIS A 565 25.22 10.48 -2.70
N LEU A 566 24.86 11.39 -3.62
CA LEU A 566 25.66 11.71 -4.81
C LEU A 566 26.55 12.94 -4.62
N GLY A 567 26.37 13.69 -3.52
CA GLY A 567 27.16 14.86 -3.18
C GLY A 567 28.23 14.48 -2.16
N GLY A 568 29.39 14.06 -2.66
CA GLY A 568 30.61 13.92 -1.85
C GLY A 568 31.20 15.26 -1.52
#